data_d5d460ef9863305e1b968fab71a55ac3
#
_entry.id   d5d460ef9863305e1b968fab71a55ac3
#
_cell.length_a   1.000
_cell.length_b   1.000
_cell.length_c   1.000
_cell.angle_alpha   90.00
_cell.angle_beta   90.00
_cell.angle_gamma   90.00
#
_symmetry.space_group_name_H-M   'P 1'
#
loop_
_entity.id
_entity.type
_entity.pdbx_description
1 polymer ?
#
loop_
_entity_poly.entity_id
_entity_poly.type
_entity_poly.pdbx_seq_one_letter_code
_entity_poly.pdbx_strand_id
1 'polypeptide(L)' 'MRIRWSDAGKASARRFMGDDQDGLRAVGLAVLALAEDPYPAEAFHRGDYHRLRVGRYRVLYFVDGDVITIERVDRLPAG' A
#
# COMPACT_ATOMS: atom_id res chain seq x y z
N MET A 1 14.39 -1.32 4.82
CA MET A 1 14.08 -1.94 3.52
C MET A 1 13.72 -0.85 2.52
N ARG A 2 13.94 -1.11 1.24
CA ARG A 2 13.61 -0.15 0.19
C ARG A 2 12.16 -0.32 -0.24
N ILE A 3 11.51 0.81 -0.54
CA ILE A 3 10.16 0.81 -1.07
C ILE A 3 10.23 1.12 -2.57
N ARG A 4 9.57 0.28 -3.35
CA ARG A 4 9.47 0.45 -4.79
C ARG A 4 8.00 0.44 -5.17
N TRP A 5 7.59 1.41 -5.98
CA TRP A 5 6.24 1.42 -6.52
C TRP A 5 6.28 0.87 -7.94
N SER A 6 5.49 -0.15 -8.23
CA SER A 6 5.33 -0.60 -9.61
C SER A 6 4.58 0.46 -10.41
N ASP A 7 4.62 0.37 -11.73
CA ASP A 7 3.87 1.28 -12.58
C ASP A 7 2.37 1.20 -12.29
N ALA A 8 1.86 -0.01 -12.10
CA ALA A 8 0.46 -0.23 -11.73
C ALA A 8 0.15 0.37 -10.35
N GLY A 9 1.08 0.25 -9.39
CA GLY A 9 0.92 0.85 -8.07
C GLY A 9 0.82 2.37 -8.14
N LYS A 10 1.71 3.00 -8.91
CA LYS A 10 1.68 4.44 -9.10
C LYS A 10 0.38 4.89 -9.77
N ALA A 11 -0.04 4.21 -10.82
CA ALA A 11 -1.25 4.57 -11.55
C ALA A 11 -2.49 4.45 -10.66
N SER A 12 -2.57 3.38 -9.85
CA SER A 12 -3.70 3.20 -8.96
C SER A 12 -3.77 4.27 -7.88
N ALA A 13 -2.63 4.67 -7.31
CA ALA A 13 -2.60 5.74 -6.32
C ALA A 13 -3.02 7.08 -6.93
N ARG A 14 -2.53 7.40 -8.13
CA ARG A 14 -2.89 8.65 -8.81
C ARG A 14 -4.38 8.76 -9.08
N ARG A 15 -5.04 7.63 -9.34
CA ARG A 15 -6.48 7.62 -9.61
C ARG A 15 -7.28 8.29 -8.50
N PHE A 16 -6.85 8.12 -7.25
CA PHE A 16 -7.58 8.60 -6.09
C PHE A 16 -7.02 9.91 -5.53
N MET A 17 -5.83 10.31 -5.94
CA MET A 17 -5.15 11.47 -5.41
C MET A 17 -5.96 12.76 -5.62
N GLY A 18 -6.65 12.86 -6.75
CA GLY A 18 -7.36 14.07 -7.13
C GLY A 18 -8.58 14.36 -6.26
N ASP A 19 -9.22 13.32 -5.72
CA ASP A 19 -10.45 13.51 -4.93
C ASP A 19 -10.27 13.17 -3.45
N ASP A 20 -9.11 12.68 -3.03
CA ASP A 20 -8.88 12.34 -1.63
C ASP A 20 -7.40 12.46 -1.25
N GLN A 21 -6.91 13.68 -1.19
CA GLN A 21 -5.50 13.92 -0.87
C GLN A 21 -5.15 13.44 0.54
N ASP A 22 -6.02 13.66 1.52
CA ASP A 22 -5.75 13.25 2.90
C ASP A 22 -5.68 11.74 3.05
N GLY A 23 -6.59 11.01 2.38
CA GLY A 23 -6.57 9.56 2.39
C GLY A 23 -5.31 9.01 1.75
N LEU A 24 -4.89 9.59 0.63
CA LEU A 24 -3.67 9.16 -0.05
C LEU A 24 -2.41 9.56 0.70
N ARG A 25 -2.43 10.65 1.45
CA ARG A 25 -1.33 11.00 2.35
C ARG A 25 -1.18 9.93 3.43
N ALA A 26 -2.28 9.49 4.01
CA ALA A 26 -2.25 8.43 5.01
C ALA A 26 -1.71 7.13 4.42
N VAL A 27 -2.09 6.81 3.19
CA VAL A 27 -1.55 5.65 2.47
C VAL A 27 -0.03 5.78 2.32
N GLY A 28 0.45 6.95 1.90
CA GLY A 28 1.89 7.20 1.73
C GLY A 28 2.66 7.01 3.03
N LEU A 29 2.14 7.54 4.14
CA LEU A 29 2.78 7.38 5.44
C LEU A 29 2.80 5.92 5.89
N ALA A 30 1.71 5.19 5.66
CA ALA A 30 1.65 3.76 6.00
C ALA A 30 2.63 2.95 5.17
N VAL A 31 2.77 3.28 3.89
CA VAL A 31 3.75 2.62 3.01
C VAL A 31 5.17 2.89 3.49
N LEU A 32 5.50 4.13 3.85
CA LEU A 32 6.82 4.45 4.38
C LEU A 32 7.12 3.67 5.66
N ALA A 33 6.12 3.47 6.51
CA ALA A 33 6.29 2.71 7.74
C ALA A 33 6.64 1.24 7.47
N LEU A 34 6.27 0.70 6.32
CA LEU A 34 6.63 -0.67 5.94
C LEU A 34 8.14 -0.86 5.82
N ALA A 35 8.90 0.20 5.54
CA ALA A 35 10.35 0.10 5.46
C ALA A 35 10.96 -0.31 6.81
N GLU A 36 10.33 0.08 7.93
CA GLU A 36 10.77 -0.29 9.26
C GLU A 36 10.15 -1.61 9.73
N ASP A 37 8.91 -1.89 9.31
CA ASP A 37 8.19 -3.10 9.67
C ASP A 37 7.41 -3.60 8.45
N PRO A 38 7.99 -4.48 7.64
CA PRO A 38 7.33 -4.98 6.42
C PRO A 38 6.17 -5.94 6.69
N TYR A 39 6.03 -6.40 7.93
CA TYR A 39 4.99 -7.36 8.30
C TYR A 39 4.21 -6.86 9.51
N PRO A 40 3.52 -5.71 9.41
CA PRO A 40 2.77 -5.21 10.55
C PRO A 40 1.64 -6.18 10.89
N ALA A 41 1.28 -6.24 12.18
CA ALA A 41 0.31 -7.20 12.68
C ALA A 41 -1.05 -7.07 11.99
N GLU A 42 -1.44 -5.87 11.57
CA GLU A 42 -2.71 -5.61 10.91
C GLU A 42 -2.72 -5.97 9.42
N ALA A 43 -1.56 -6.29 8.84
CA ALA A 43 -1.52 -6.69 7.43
C ALA A 43 -1.96 -8.13 7.27
N PHE A 44 -2.79 -8.38 6.28
CA PHE A 44 -3.21 -9.72 5.91
C PHE A 44 -2.20 -10.30 4.92
N HIS A 45 -1.83 -11.56 5.14
CA HIS A 45 -0.83 -12.24 4.33
C HIS A 45 -1.47 -13.41 3.59
N ARG A 46 -1.22 -13.50 2.28
CA ARG A 46 -1.66 -14.62 1.47
C ARG A 46 -0.63 -14.92 0.39
N GLY A 47 0.04 -16.06 0.49
CA GLY A 47 1.15 -16.39 -0.40
C GLY A 47 2.25 -15.35 -0.26
N ASP A 48 2.73 -14.82 -1.37
CA ASP A 48 3.76 -13.77 -1.38
C ASP A 48 3.19 -12.36 -1.24
N TYR A 49 1.86 -12.24 -1.23
CA TYR A 49 1.19 -10.95 -1.17
C TYR A 49 0.78 -10.60 0.23
N HIS A 50 0.87 -9.32 0.52
CA HIS A 50 0.37 -8.73 1.75
C HIS A 50 -0.64 -7.66 1.41
N ARG A 51 -1.65 -7.51 2.24
CA ARG A 51 -2.67 -6.46 2.11
C ARG A 51 -2.71 -5.68 3.40
N LEU A 52 -2.52 -4.37 3.27
CA LEU A 52 -2.56 -3.46 4.42
C LEU A 52 -3.77 -2.55 4.24
N ARG A 53 -4.62 -2.50 5.28
CA ARG A 53 -5.76 -1.60 5.31
C ARG A 53 -5.32 -0.26 5.86
N VAL A 54 -5.62 0.82 5.12
CA VAL A 54 -5.34 2.19 5.53
C VAL A 54 -6.61 3.00 5.30
N GLY A 55 -7.41 3.19 6.37
CA GLY A 55 -8.71 3.83 6.22
C GLY A 55 -9.60 3.02 5.26
N ARG A 56 -10.08 3.64 4.21
CA ARG A 56 -10.88 2.96 3.19
C ARG A 56 -10.06 2.47 2.01
N TYR A 57 -8.73 2.50 2.13
CA TYR A 57 -7.84 2.00 1.09
C TYR A 57 -7.23 0.68 1.49
N ARG A 58 -6.86 -0.09 0.50
CA ARG A 58 -6.15 -1.34 0.67
C ARG A 58 -4.91 -1.29 -0.21
N VAL A 59 -3.77 -1.53 0.41
CA VAL A 59 -2.47 -1.54 -0.28
C VAL A 59 -2.05 -2.98 -0.47
N LEU A 60 -1.82 -3.37 -1.72
CA LEU A 60 -1.28 -4.69 -2.05
C LEU A 60 0.21 -4.53 -2.28
N TYR A 61 0.99 -5.32 -1.57
CA TYR A 61 2.44 -5.28 -1.72
C TYR A 61 3.03 -6.66 -1.54
N PHE A 62 4.25 -6.83 -2.01
CA PHE A 62 5.01 -8.04 -1.71
C PHE A 62 6.43 -7.67 -1.34
N VAL A 63 7.07 -8.59 -0.62
CA VAL A 63 8.43 -8.40 -0.10
C VAL A 63 9.33 -9.39 -0.82
N ASP A 64 10.41 -8.87 -1.42
CA ASP A 64 11.39 -9.67 -2.11
C ASP A 64 12.77 -9.22 -1.63
N GLY A 65 13.41 -10.05 -0.79
CA GLY A 65 14.67 -9.68 -0.17
C GLY A 65 14.51 -8.45 0.69
N ASP A 66 15.24 -7.38 0.36
CA ASP A 66 15.18 -6.12 1.09
C ASP A 66 14.33 -5.06 0.37
N VAL A 67 13.53 -5.48 -0.61
CA VAL A 67 12.69 -4.57 -1.40
C VAL A 67 11.23 -4.89 -1.17
N ILE A 68 10.46 -3.85 -0.86
CA ILE A 68 8.99 -3.93 -0.79
C ILE A 68 8.45 -3.29 -2.05
N THR A 69 7.68 -4.04 -2.83
CA THR A 69 7.06 -3.53 -4.05
C THR A 69 5.58 -3.27 -3.79
N ILE A 70 5.18 -2.01 -3.95
CA ILE A 70 3.77 -1.63 -3.87
C ILE A 70 3.15 -1.89 -5.22
N GLU A 71 2.27 -2.89 -5.27
CA GLU A 71 1.71 -3.36 -6.53
C GLU A 71 0.42 -2.66 -6.88
N ARG A 72 -0.39 -2.30 -5.88
CA ARG A 72 -1.70 -1.71 -6.15
C ARG A 72 -2.26 -1.04 -4.91
N VAL A 73 -2.98 0.06 -5.13
CA VAL A 73 -3.80 0.72 -4.12
C VAL A 73 -5.24 0.67 -4.60
N ASP A 74 -6.12 0.08 -3.80
CA ASP A 74 -7.55 0.00 -4.09
C ASP A 74 -8.32 0.80 -3.05
N ARG A 75 -9.43 1.40 -3.49
CA ARG A 75 -10.36 2.05 -2.58
C ARG A 75 -11.54 1.12 -2.36
N LEU A 76 -11.82 0.80 -1.10
CA LEU A 76 -12.89 -0.11 -0.75
C LEU A 76 -14.24 0.64 -0.83
N PRO A 77 -15.32 -0.08 -1.17
CA PRO A 77 -16.63 0.56 -1.21
C PRO A 77 -17.01 1.10 0.16
N ALA A 78 -17.68 2.26 0.19
CA ALA A 78 -18.29 2.77 1.38
C ALA A 78 -19.45 1.84 1.75
N GLY A 79 -19.37 1.27 2.94
CA GLY A 79 -20.39 0.28 3.22
C GLY A 79 -20.82 0.19 4.60
#